data_82015640371fa0c230a841127e8c9ea3
#
_entry.id   82015640371fa0c230a841127e8c9ea3
#
_cell.length_a   1.000
_cell.length_b   1.000
_cell.length_c   1.000
_cell.angle_alpha   90.00
_cell.angle_beta   90.00
_cell.angle_gamma   90.00
#
_symmetry.space_group_name_H-M   'P 1'
#
loop_
_entity.id
_entity.type
_entity.pdbx_description
1 polymer ?
#
loop_
_entity_poly.entity_id
_entity_poly.type
_entity_poly.pdbx_seq_one_letter_code
_entity_poly.pdbx_strand_id
1 'polypeptide(L)'
;MLCLLAGGIAGCSDDDNGPSWKELFDKEQALIREFMKDKSPKDSVVFDVEFKKKKFQDVAYVFNYSTDNSKEKPKDGQFILVNYTDRTLTGSILDDTRLSTIGGEKIEYPQYPTGGPVYEQVISDEEVYSRFFKYFSEGTSGSIILSSLLNVSSTYLYREYKVEKIIEGSLLKYEKELMQGFLTARDFQGDIINVPETGNDTIIQIAKFGKPGSEAILVTDSITVHCNGYILDEFSNNFDEGKLRAVLKMDEGKEETWKVSDLIEGLKVGLTKMNVGEQAYILIPSGRAYGKGILNYNYQICHAALCNSRVQD
;
A
#
# COMPACT_ATOMS: atom_id res chain seq x y z
N MET A 1 32.29 -11.58 -0.86
CA MET A 1 32.13 -11.69 -2.32
C MET A 1 31.05 -12.73 -2.60
N LEU A 2 29.79 -12.40 -2.37
CA LEU A 2 28.64 -13.30 -2.53
C LEU A 2 27.41 -12.53 -3.08
N CYS A 3 27.64 -11.68 -4.07
CA CYS A 3 26.61 -10.80 -4.65
C CYS A 3 26.08 -11.28 -6.01
N LEU A 4 25.89 -12.60 -6.24
CA LEU A 4 25.55 -13.09 -7.58
C LEU A 4 24.46 -14.17 -7.62
N LEU A 5 23.50 -14.18 -6.69
CA LEU A 5 22.34 -15.08 -6.80
C LEU A 5 20.97 -14.37 -6.71
N ALA A 6 20.95 -13.04 -6.90
CA ALA A 6 19.70 -12.30 -7.02
C ALA A 6 19.17 -12.22 -8.47
N GLY A 7 19.70 -13.05 -9.38
CA GLY A 7 19.16 -13.21 -10.72
C GLY A 7 18.01 -14.21 -10.68
N GLY A 8 16.78 -13.71 -10.76
CA GLY A 8 15.58 -14.54 -10.68
C GLY A 8 15.60 -15.73 -11.64
N ILE A 9 15.08 -16.85 -11.19
CA ILE A 9 14.92 -18.11 -11.95
C ILE A 9 14.15 -17.88 -13.26
N ALA A 10 13.37 -16.81 -13.36
CA ALA A 10 12.55 -16.48 -14.53
C ALA A 10 13.37 -16.15 -15.80
N GLY A 11 14.67 -15.81 -15.70
CA GLY A 11 15.51 -15.38 -16.82
C GLY A 11 16.40 -16.45 -17.43
N CYS A 12 16.40 -17.70 -16.91
CA CYS A 12 17.24 -18.75 -17.49
C CYS A 12 16.57 -19.38 -18.71
N SER A 13 17.10 -19.09 -19.90
CA SER A 13 16.81 -19.85 -21.12
C SER A 13 17.40 -21.27 -20.99
N ASP A 14 16.74 -22.26 -21.55
CA ASP A 14 17.24 -23.66 -21.56
C ASP A 14 18.41 -23.85 -22.58
N ASP A 15 18.86 -22.78 -23.20
CA ASP A 15 19.98 -22.79 -24.14
C ASP A 15 21.19 -22.07 -23.54
N ASP A 16 22.33 -22.76 -23.57
CA ASP A 16 23.68 -22.32 -23.28
C ASP A 16 24.16 -22.32 -21.83
N ASN A 17 24.98 -23.36 -21.51
CA ASN A 17 26.07 -23.40 -20.48
C ASN A 17 25.82 -22.84 -19.07
N GLY A 18 24.63 -22.36 -18.73
CA GLY A 18 24.26 -21.91 -17.40
C GLY A 18 23.53 -23.01 -16.60
N PRO A 19 23.44 -22.88 -15.27
CA PRO A 19 22.69 -23.82 -14.44
C PRO A 19 21.21 -23.81 -14.85
N SER A 20 20.59 -24.99 -14.92
CA SER A 20 19.15 -25.11 -15.18
C SER A 20 18.33 -24.45 -14.08
N TRP A 21 17.09 -24.03 -14.38
CA TRP A 21 16.20 -23.48 -13.38
C TRP A 21 16.03 -24.43 -12.16
N LYS A 22 16.04 -25.74 -12.40
CA LYS A 22 15.93 -26.74 -11.33
C LYS A 22 17.16 -26.72 -10.41
N GLU A 23 18.35 -26.62 -10.97
CA GLU A 23 19.59 -26.52 -10.16
C GLU A 23 19.60 -25.22 -9.33
N LEU A 24 19.10 -24.12 -9.88
CA LEU A 24 18.97 -22.85 -9.15
C LEU A 24 17.95 -22.98 -8.02
N PHE A 25 16.80 -23.57 -8.29
CA PHE A 25 15.77 -23.85 -7.29
C PHE A 25 16.27 -24.82 -6.21
N ASP A 26 16.94 -25.91 -6.57
CA ASP A 26 17.50 -26.86 -5.60
C ASP A 26 18.55 -26.18 -4.69
N LYS A 27 19.37 -25.27 -5.24
CA LYS A 27 20.32 -24.44 -4.46
C LYS A 27 19.60 -23.49 -3.51
N GLU A 28 18.54 -22.83 -3.98
CA GLU A 28 17.71 -21.96 -3.17
C GLU A 28 17.05 -22.73 -2.02
N GLN A 29 16.47 -23.89 -2.31
CA GLN A 29 15.90 -24.75 -1.27
C GLN A 29 16.94 -25.21 -0.25
N ALA A 30 18.19 -25.41 -0.67
CA ALA A 30 19.28 -25.70 0.27
C ALA A 30 19.61 -24.51 1.18
N LEU A 31 19.61 -23.29 0.64
CA LEU A 31 19.80 -22.05 1.43
C LEU A 31 18.66 -21.85 2.44
N ILE A 32 17.42 -22.06 2.02
CA ILE A 32 16.26 -21.99 2.91
C ILE A 32 16.36 -23.01 4.04
N ARG A 33 16.70 -24.27 3.72
CA ARG A 33 16.92 -25.30 4.75
C ARG A 33 18.06 -24.95 5.71
N GLU A 34 19.15 -24.39 5.22
CA GLU A 34 20.27 -23.94 6.06
C GLU A 34 19.84 -22.83 7.01
N PHE A 35 19.16 -21.81 6.48
CA PHE A 35 18.60 -20.71 7.28
C PHE A 35 17.65 -21.22 8.37
N MET A 36 16.94 -22.32 8.10
CA MET A 36 15.97 -22.89 9.02
C MET A 36 16.57 -23.78 10.09
N LYS A 37 17.85 -24.18 10.02
CA LYS A 37 18.46 -25.12 10.97
C LYS A 37 18.29 -24.67 12.43
N ASP A 38 18.43 -23.37 12.67
CA ASP A 38 18.34 -22.77 13.99
C ASP A 38 16.97 -22.13 14.27
N LYS A 39 16.02 -22.27 13.32
CA LYS A 39 14.68 -21.70 13.39
C LYS A 39 13.66 -22.81 13.26
N SER A 40 12.86 -23.01 14.28
CA SER A 40 11.75 -23.98 14.23
C SER A 40 10.52 -23.34 13.62
N PRO A 41 10.12 -23.65 12.39
CA PRO A 41 8.84 -23.17 11.85
C PRO A 41 7.72 -23.73 12.74
N LYS A 42 6.71 -22.92 12.99
CA LYS A 42 5.51 -23.34 13.72
C LYS A 42 4.51 -24.03 12.81
N ASP A 43 4.56 -23.72 11.51
CA ASP A 43 3.68 -24.31 10.51
C ASP A 43 4.31 -24.19 9.11
N SER A 44 3.67 -24.85 8.13
CA SER A 44 4.05 -24.77 6.73
C SER A 44 2.82 -24.85 5.84
N VAL A 45 2.90 -24.20 4.68
CA VAL A 45 1.86 -24.21 3.65
C VAL A 45 2.45 -24.79 2.39
N VAL A 46 1.83 -25.83 1.86
CA VAL A 46 2.23 -26.48 0.61
C VAL A 46 1.45 -25.85 -0.54
N PHE A 47 2.16 -25.53 -1.61
CA PHE A 47 1.61 -24.96 -2.83
C PHE A 47 1.89 -25.89 -4.00
N ASP A 48 0.85 -26.16 -4.79
CA ASP A 48 1.03 -26.76 -6.10
C ASP A 48 1.41 -25.66 -7.08
N VAL A 49 2.61 -25.73 -7.63
CA VAL A 49 3.15 -24.73 -8.54
C VAL A 49 3.40 -25.34 -9.92
N GLU A 50 3.21 -24.54 -10.95
CA GLU A 50 3.57 -24.93 -12.32
C GLU A 50 4.61 -23.94 -12.85
N PHE A 51 5.77 -24.47 -13.26
CA PHE A 51 6.81 -23.70 -13.89
C PHE A 51 7.31 -24.42 -15.15
N LYS A 52 7.36 -23.72 -16.28
CA LYS A 52 7.74 -24.30 -17.58
C LYS A 52 7.02 -25.61 -17.90
N LYS A 53 5.70 -25.66 -17.66
CA LYS A 53 4.82 -26.83 -17.88
C LYS A 53 5.15 -28.05 -16.99
N LYS A 54 5.94 -27.89 -15.96
CA LYS A 54 6.19 -28.94 -14.96
C LYS A 54 5.47 -28.56 -13.66
N LYS A 55 4.76 -29.55 -13.12
CA LYS A 55 4.04 -29.41 -11.84
C LYS A 55 4.89 -30.00 -10.73
N PHE A 56 4.97 -29.32 -9.62
CA PHE A 56 5.66 -29.76 -8.41
C PHE A 56 5.07 -29.06 -7.20
N GLN A 57 5.51 -29.48 -6.02
CA GLN A 57 5.10 -28.84 -4.77
C GLN A 57 6.23 -27.97 -4.25
N ASP A 58 5.85 -26.79 -3.79
CA ASP A 58 6.72 -25.86 -3.08
C ASP A 58 6.16 -25.61 -1.69
N VAL A 59 7.03 -25.26 -0.74
CA VAL A 59 6.67 -25.13 0.66
C VAL A 59 7.09 -23.77 1.19
N ALA A 60 6.13 -23.07 1.73
CA ALA A 60 6.40 -21.86 2.51
C ALA A 60 6.31 -22.17 4.01
N TYR A 61 7.12 -21.52 4.80
CA TYR A 61 7.26 -21.76 6.24
C TYR A 61 6.79 -20.56 7.04
N VAL A 62 6.13 -20.82 8.17
CA VAL A 62 5.57 -19.78 9.05
C VAL A 62 6.21 -19.86 10.43
N PHE A 63 6.61 -18.70 10.93
CA PHE A 63 7.35 -18.57 12.20
C PHE A 63 6.75 -17.49 13.10
N ASN A 64 7.11 -17.53 14.37
CA ASN A 64 6.99 -16.43 15.34
C ASN A 64 5.59 -15.81 15.43
N TYR A 65 4.53 -16.55 15.15
CA TYR A 65 3.17 -16.05 15.30
C TYR A 65 2.57 -16.43 16.66
N SER A 66 1.60 -15.63 17.11
CA SER A 66 0.86 -15.92 18.31
C SER A 66 -0.07 -17.12 18.10
N THR A 67 -0.08 -18.03 19.05
CA THR A 67 -1.06 -19.14 19.12
C THR A 67 -2.25 -18.81 20.00
N ASP A 68 -2.37 -17.56 20.46
CA ASP A 68 -3.50 -17.10 21.27
C ASP A 68 -4.78 -17.07 20.40
N ASN A 69 -5.64 -18.05 20.64
CA ASN A 69 -6.90 -18.17 19.94
C ASN A 69 -7.99 -17.21 20.45
N SER A 70 -7.72 -16.44 21.52
CA SER A 70 -8.66 -15.43 22.00
C SER A 70 -8.66 -14.17 21.12
N LYS A 71 -7.64 -13.99 20.31
CA LYS A 71 -7.51 -12.85 19.40
C LYS A 71 -8.14 -13.14 18.04
N GLU A 72 -8.80 -12.12 17.50
CA GLU A 72 -9.40 -12.21 16.16
C GLU A 72 -8.34 -12.39 15.08
N LYS A 73 -8.67 -13.22 14.09
CA LYS A 73 -7.86 -13.46 12.92
C LYS A 73 -8.58 -12.99 11.67
N PRO A 74 -7.86 -12.51 10.66
CA PRO A 74 -8.45 -12.12 9.39
C PRO A 74 -9.23 -13.26 8.74
N LYS A 75 -10.36 -12.93 8.15
CA LYS A 75 -11.22 -13.84 7.40
C LYS A 75 -11.11 -13.53 5.91
N ASP A 76 -11.39 -14.52 5.10
CA ASP A 76 -11.42 -14.36 3.65
C ASP A 76 -12.35 -13.22 3.22
N GLY A 77 -11.92 -12.41 2.28
CA GLY A 77 -12.62 -11.21 1.82
C GLY A 77 -12.43 -9.95 2.67
N GLN A 78 -11.91 -10.06 3.90
CA GLN A 78 -11.65 -8.87 4.74
C GLN A 78 -10.43 -8.10 4.26
N PHE A 79 -10.44 -6.79 4.53
CA PHE A 79 -9.25 -5.95 4.44
C PHE A 79 -8.55 -5.88 5.79
N ILE A 80 -7.23 -5.83 5.75
CA ILE A 80 -6.37 -5.65 6.92
C ILE A 80 -5.36 -4.54 6.65
N LEU A 81 -4.89 -3.92 7.71
CA LEU A 81 -3.74 -3.02 7.68
C LEU A 81 -2.53 -3.77 8.21
N VAL A 82 -1.49 -3.84 7.42
CA VAL A 82 -0.26 -4.55 7.76
C VAL A 82 0.97 -3.68 7.59
N ASN A 83 1.91 -3.82 8.50
CA ASN A 83 3.30 -3.49 8.24
C ASN A 83 4.05 -4.76 7.86
N TYR A 84 4.99 -4.64 6.93
CA TYR A 84 5.91 -5.73 6.66
C TYR A 84 7.35 -5.23 6.45
N THR A 85 8.28 -6.13 6.65
CA THR A 85 9.70 -5.96 6.33
C THR A 85 10.17 -7.17 5.55
N ASP A 86 10.63 -6.95 4.34
CA ASP A 86 11.24 -7.96 3.48
C ASP A 86 12.74 -8.00 3.68
N ARG A 87 13.26 -9.21 3.83
CA ARG A 87 14.70 -9.43 4.01
C ARG A 87 15.22 -10.55 3.12
N THR A 88 16.48 -10.43 2.80
CA THR A 88 17.26 -11.61 2.36
C THR A 88 17.42 -12.59 3.54
N LEU A 89 17.76 -13.84 3.24
CA LEU A 89 18.10 -14.82 4.29
C LEU A 89 19.38 -14.44 5.08
N THR A 90 20.19 -13.52 4.54
CA THR A 90 21.37 -12.96 5.23
C THR A 90 21.02 -11.75 6.11
N GLY A 91 19.76 -11.32 6.13
CA GLY A 91 19.24 -10.27 7.00
C GLY A 91 19.20 -8.86 6.40
N SER A 92 19.73 -8.66 5.19
CA SER A 92 19.64 -7.35 4.52
C SER A 92 18.17 -7.01 4.21
N ILE A 93 17.76 -5.79 4.52
CA ILE A 93 16.41 -5.31 4.22
C ILE A 93 16.30 -5.05 2.72
N LEU A 94 15.26 -5.59 2.11
CA LEU A 94 14.89 -5.39 0.70
C LEU A 94 13.78 -4.35 0.56
N ASP A 95 12.81 -4.39 1.48
CA ASP A 95 11.66 -3.49 1.53
C ASP A 95 11.13 -3.41 2.96
N ASP A 96 10.58 -2.25 3.36
CA ASP A 96 9.95 -2.08 4.67
C ASP A 96 8.90 -0.97 4.61
N THR A 97 7.65 -1.30 4.92
CA THR A 97 6.54 -0.34 4.92
C THR A 97 6.69 0.77 5.97
N ARG A 98 7.52 0.56 7.00
CA ARG A 98 7.72 1.51 8.12
C ARG A 98 8.87 2.49 7.90
N LEU A 99 9.79 2.17 7.00
CA LEU A 99 11.03 2.93 6.83
C LEU A 99 10.96 3.85 5.62
N SER A 100 11.34 5.09 5.84
CA SER A 100 11.67 6.03 4.76
C SER A 100 13.15 5.96 4.36
N THR A 101 13.94 5.12 5.05
CA THR A 101 15.38 4.94 4.78
C THR A 101 15.80 3.50 5.05
N ILE A 102 16.56 2.88 4.15
CA ILE A 102 17.23 1.59 4.37
C ILE A 102 18.73 1.84 4.35
N GLY A 103 19.44 1.31 5.36
CA GLY A 103 20.90 1.44 5.43
C GLY A 103 21.42 2.87 5.55
N GLY A 104 20.58 3.82 5.97
CA GLY A 104 20.94 5.25 6.08
C GLY A 104 20.74 6.04 4.77
N GLU A 105 20.38 5.39 3.68
CA GLU A 105 20.00 6.05 2.43
C GLU A 105 18.48 6.22 2.38
N LYS A 106 18.04 7.41 1.97
CA LYS A 106 16.61 7.66 1.74
C LYS A 106 16.17 6.79 0.56
N ILE A 107 15.23 5.88 0.83
CA ILE A 107 14.68 5.08 -0.24
C ILE A 107 13.56 5.86 -0.86
N GLU A 108 13.80 6.30 -2.08
CA GLU A 108 12.74 6.82 -2.95
C GLU A 108 11.98 5.63 -3.56
N TYR A 109 11.31 4.84 -2.74
CA TYR A 109 10.25 4.00 -3.25
C TYR A 109 9.01 4.90 -3.39
N PRO A 110 8.55 5.16 -4.62
CA PRO A 110 7.32 5.91 -4.86
C PRO A 110 6.12 5.30 -4.13
N GLN A 111 6.25 4.05 -3.74
CA GLN A 111 5.23 3.24 -3.12
C GLN A 111 5.01 3.60 -1.64
N TYR A 112 6.06 3.96 -0.90
CA TYR A 112 5.99 4.22 0.55
C TYR A 112 6.73 5.50 0.95
N PRO A 113 6.38 6.64 0.37
CA PRO A 113 7.19 7.85 0.53
C PRO A 113 7.33 8.28 2.00
N THR A 114 6.51 7.74 2.88
CA THR A 114 6.43 8.18 4.28
C THR A 114 6.38 7.06 5.31
N GLY A 115 6.42 5.80 4.86
CA GLY A 115 6.26 4.63 5.73
C GLY A 115 4.84 4.49 6.33
N GLY A 116 4.57 3.34 6.90
CA GLY A 116 3.32 3.04 7.61
C GLY A 116 2.56 1.84 7.01
N PRO A 117 1.49 1.40 7.68
CA PRO A 117 0.78 0.21 7.26
C PRO A 117 0.13 0.40 5.88
N VAL A 118 0.01 -0.70 5.17
CA VAL A 118 -0.67 -0.79 3.87
C VAL A 118 -1.90 -1.68 3.99
N TYR A 119 -2.87 -1.49 3.09
CA TYR A 119 -4.01 -2.38 2.99
C TYR A 119 -3.65 -3.65 2.23
N GLU A 120 -4.07 -4.78 2.78
CA GLU A 120 -4.08 -6.06 2.11
C GLU A 120 -5.51 -6.62 2.14
N GLN A 121 -5.98 -7.20 1.05
CA GLN A 121 -7.22 -7.96 1.04
C GLN A 121 -6.90 -9.44 1.21
N VAL A 122 -7.55 -10.09 2.14
CA VAL A 122 -7.39 -11.53 2.36
C VAL A 122 -8.16 -12.29 1.27
N ILE A 123 -7.44 -12.91 0.34
CA ILE A 123 -8.00 -13.71 -0.77
C ILE A 123 -7.28 -15.07 -0.77
N SER A 124 -7.68 -15.92 0.16
CA SER A 124 -6.93 -17.14 0.54
C SER A 124 -6.73 -18.14 -0.60
N ASP A 125 -7.63 -18.16 -1.58
CA ASP A 125 -7.56 -19.12 -2.68
C ASP A 125 -6.73 -18.63 -3.88
N GLU A 126 -6.53 -17.33 -4.01
CA GLU A 126 -5.91 -16.72 -5.18
C GLU A 126 -4.48 -16.23 -4.92
N GLU A 127 -4.20 -15.69 -3.74
CA GLU A 127 -2.94 -15.03 -3.46
C GLU A 127 -2.08 -15.78 -2.44
N VAL A 128 -0.81 -15.97 -2.77
CA VAL A 128 0.16 -16.67 -1.92
C VAL A 128 0.24 -16.04 -0.54
N TYR A 129 0.38 -14.71 -0.47
CA TYR A 129 0.52 -13.98 0.79
C TYR A 129 -0.73 -14.07 1.66
N SER A 130 -1.91 -14.01 1.07
CA SER A 130 -3.18 -14.07 1.81
C SER A 130 -3.37 -15.36 2.60
N ARG A 131 -2.79 -16.48 2.13
CA ARG A 131 -2.85 -17.77 2.83
C ARG A 131 -2.20 -17.77 4.21
N PHE A 132 -1.33 -16.78 4.47
CA PHE A 132 -0.62 -16.68 5.74
C PHE A 132 -1.36 -15.85 6.78
N PHE A 133 -2.28 -14.95 6.38
CA PHE A 133 -2.95 -14.08 7.34
C PHE A 133 -3.80 -14.83 8.37
N LYS A 134 -4.26 -16.05 8.06
CA LYS A 134 -4.93 -16.93 9.05
C LYS A 134 -4.06 -17.27 10.28
N TYR A 135 -2.74 -17.07 10.19
CA TYR A 135 -1.82 -17.31 11.31
C TYR A 135 -1.63 -16.07 12.19
N PHE A 136 -1.94 -14.88 11.68
CA PHE A 136 -1.64 -13.62 12.33
C PHE A 136 -2.94 -12.98 12.86
N SER A 137 -2.97 -12.67 14.15
CA SER A 137 -4.10 -11.96 14.76
C SER A 137 -3.83 -10.47 14.80
N GLU A 138 -4.90 -9.66 14.96
CA GLU A 138 -4.76 -8.20 15.14
C GLU A 138 -3.80 -7.87 16.27
N GLY A 139 -2.92 -6.89 16.04
CA GLY A 139 -1.89 -6.44 16.97
C GLY A 139 -0.72 -7.41 17.15
N THR A 140 -0.64 -8.50 16.37
CA THR A 140 0.43 -9.49 16.50
C THR A 140 1.36 -9.47 15.30
N SER A 141 2.57 -10.03 15.50
CA SER A 141 3.58 -10.20 14.47
C SER A 141 3.81 -11.67 14.18
N GLY A 142 4.33 -11.95 13.00
CA GLY A 142 4.83 -13.24 12.60
C GLY A 142 5.71 -13.11 11.37
N SER A 143 6.26 -14.20 10.90
CA SER A 143 7.13 -14.19 9.72
C SER A 143 6.93 -15.40 8.84
N ILE A 144 7.23 -15.23 7.56
CA ILE A 144 7.16 -16.27 6.54
C ILE A 144 8.43 -16.33 5.73
N ILE A 145 8.73 -17.53 5.21
CA ILE A 145 9.73 -17.70 4.14
C ILE A 145 9.02 -18.21 2.89
N LEU A 146 9.28 -17.54 1.80
CA LEU A 146 8.84 -17.92 0.46
C LEU A 146 10.04 -18.24 -0.43
N SER A 147 9.90 -19.24 -1.30
CA SER A 147 10.80 -19.44 -2.41
C SER A 147 10.61 -18.39 -3.49
N SER A 148 11.54 -18.31 -4.43
CA SER A 148 11.43 -17.43 -5.60
C SER A 148 10.25 -17.76 -6.50
N LEU A 149 9.74 -18.98 -6.49
CA LEU A 149 8.58 -19.40 -7.28
C LEU A 149 7.26 -18.95 -6.66
N LEU A 150 7.23 -18.78 -5.35
CA LEU A 150 6.06 -18.31 -4.62
C LEU A 150 6.05 -16.77 -4.48
N ASN A 151 7.19 -16.13 -4.64
CA ASN A 151 7.32 -14.69 -4.54
C ASN A 151 7.20 -14.03 -5.92
N VAL A 152 6.32 -13.04 -6.03
CA VAL A 152 6.12 -12.26 -7.27
C VAL A 152 7.39 -11.56 -7.78
N SER A 153 8.34 -11.28 -6.90
CA SER A 153 9.63 -10.67 -7.25
C SER A 153 10.65 -11.68 -7.81
N SER A 154 10.26 -12.96 -7.96
CA SER A 154 11.13 -14.04 -8.45
C SER A 154 12.45 -14.23 -7.67
N THR A 155 12.45 -13.86 -6.39
CA THR A 155 13.53 -14.09 -5.44
C THR A 155 12.98 -14.70 -4.17
N TYR A 156 13.78 -15.53 -3.48
CA TYR A 156 13.37 -16.01 -2.16
C TYR A 156 13.31 -14.86 -1.16
N LEU A 157 12.42 -14.97 -0.18
CA LEU A 157 12.05 -13.87 0.69
C LEU A 157 11.80 -14.35 2.12
N TYR A 158 12.37 -13.65 3.08
CA TYR A 158 11.96 -13.69 4.48
C TYR A 158 11.18 -12.42 4.79
N ARG A 159 9.87 -12.55 4.99
CA ARG A 159 8.97 -11.43 5.30
C ARG A 159 8.50 -11.50 6.75
N GLU A 160 8.70 -10.42 7.46
CA GLU A 160 8.12 -10.19 8.80
C GLU A 160 6.85 -9.38 8.64
N TYR A 161 5.74 -9.85 9.22
CA TYR A 161 4.46 -9.14 9.25
C TYR A 161 4.14 -8.63 10.64
N LYS A 162 3.44 -7.50 10.69
CA LYS A 162 2.64 -7.07 11.82
C LYS A 162 1.25 -6.68 11.32
N VAL A 163 0.21 -7.39 11.76
CA VAL A 163 -1.18 -7.02 11.50
C VAL A 163 -1.55 -5.91 12.47
N GLU A 164 -1.68 -4.69 11.96
CA GLU A 164 -2.02 -3.53 12.79
C GLU A 164 -3.50 -3.50 13.10
N LYS A 165 -4.34 -3.82 12.11
CA LYS A 165 -5.80 -3.78 12.24
C LYS A 165 -6.48 -4.74 11.28
N ILE A 166 -7.59 -5.33 11.72
CA ILE A 166 -8.56 -6.02 10.88
C ILE A 166 -9.74 -5.07 10.64
N ILE A 167 -10.05 -4.77 9.37
CA ILE A 167 -11.12 -3.84 9.02
C ILE A 167 -12.45 -4.56 9.08
N GLU A 168 -13.31 -4.10 9.98
CA GLU A 168 -14.66 -4.60 10.11
C GLU A 168 -15.58 -4.02 9.03
N GLY A 169 -16.26 -4.89 8.30
CA GLY A 169 -17.17 -4.50 7.23
C GLY A 169 -16.45 -4.14 5.94
N SER A 170 -16.92 -3.10 5.22
CA SER A 170 -16.33 -2.71 3.95
C SER A 170 -15.18 -1.71 4.13
N LEU A 171 -14.19 -1.77 3.25
CA LEU A 171 -13.09 -0.79 3.21
C LEU A 171 -13.65 0.64 3.10
N LEU A 172 -14.66 0.86 2.25
CA LEU A 172 -15.28 2.17 2.08
C LEU A 172 -15.90 2.71 3.37
N LYS A 173 -16.54 1.84 4.18
CA LYS A 173 -17.06 2.27 5.49
C LYS A 173 -15.95 2.77 6.38
N TYR A 174 -14.86 2.03 6.47
CA TYR A 174 -13.69 2.42 7.24
C TYR A 174 -13.08 3.74 6.74
N GLU A 175 -12.92 3.91 5.43
CA GLU A 175 -12.41 5.15 4.84
C GLU A 175 -13.33 6.35 5.11
N LYS A 176 -14.65 6.18 5.09
CA LYS A 176 -15.60 7.23 5.48
C LYS A 176 -15.43 7.64 6.95
N GLU A 177 -15.16 6.69 7.84
CA GLU A 177 -14.87 6.96 9.25
C GLU A 177 -13.56 7.76 9.39
N LEU A 178 -12.52 7.44 8.62
CA LEU A 178 -11.27 8.22 8.56
C LEU A 178 -11.51 9.65 8.05
N MET A 179 -12.27 9.81 6.98
CA MET A 179 -12.61 11.14 6.41
C MET A 179 -13.37 11.99 7.44
N GLN A 180 -14.35 11.41 8.13
CA GLN A 180 -15.08 12.09 9.18
C GLN A 180 -14.19 12.42 10.38
N GLY A 181 -13.31 11.51 10.78
CA GLY A 181 -12.31 11.72 11.83
C GLY A 181 -11.38 12.89 11.52
N PHE A 182 -10.93 12.98 10.29
CA PHE A 182 -10.09 14.09 9.79
C PHE A 182 -10.77 15.45 9.92
N LEU A 183 -12.03 15.55 9.50
CA LEU A 183 -12.81 16.79 9.59
C LEU A 183 -13.13 17.16 11.06
N THR A 184 -13.46 16.15 11.88
CA THR A 184 -13.74 16.34 13.30
C THR A 184 -12.50 16.81 14.06
N ALA A 185 -11.34 16.24 13.79
CA ALA A 185 -10.09 16.65 14.42
C ALA A 185 -9.69 18.11 14.12
N ARG A 186 -10.23 18.67 13.04
CA ARG A 186 -10.03 20.08 12.63
C ARG A 186 -11.14 21.02 13.06
N ASP A 187 -12.13 20.52 13.80
CA ASP A 187 -13.33 21.29 14.13
C ASP A 187 -13.90 22.01 12.89
N PHE A 188 -13.97 21.28 11.76
CA PHE A 188 -14.33 21.86 10.49
C PHE A 188 -15.80 22.35 10.49
N GLN A 189 -15.99 23.66 10.30
CA GLN A 189 -17.30 24.33 10.34
C GLN A 189 -17.76 24.85 8.96
N GLY A 190 -17.01 24.56 7.90
CA GLY A 190 -17.32 25.00 6.54
C GLY A 190 -18.33 24.11 5.82
N ASP A 191 -18.63 24.46 4.59
CA ASP A 191 -19.52 23.68 3.73
C ASP A 191 -18.84 22.40 3.24
N ILE A 192 -19.55 21.28 3.33
CA ILE A 192 -19.09 19.98 2.83
C ILE A 192 -19.98 19.57 1.66
N ILE A 193 -19.36 19.46 0.48
CA ILE A 193 -20.01 18.90 -0.70
C ILE A 193 -19.70 17.40 -0.73
N ASN A 194 -20.74 16.58 -0.65
CA ASN A 194 -20.63 15.13 -0.82
C ASN A 194 -20.94 14.78 -2.27
N VAL A 195 -20.00 14.14 -2.95
CA VAL A 195 -20.18 13.69 -4.33
C VAL A 195 -20.34 12.17 -4.34
N PRO A 196 -21.57 11.66 -4.40
CA PRO A 196 -21.79 10.22 -4.53
C PRO A 196 -21.43 9.75 -5.94
N GLU A 197 -20.99 8.52 -6.04
CA GLU A 197 -20.85 7.84 -7.32
C GLU A 197 -22.14 7.10 -7.66
N THR A 198 -22.59 7.23 -8.92
CA THR A 198 -23.71 6.46 -9.44
C THR A 198 -23.35 4.97 -9.52
N GLY A 199 -24.02 4.15 -8.70
CA GLY A 199 -23.85 2.70 -8.71
C GLY A 199 -22.84 2.10 -7.73
N ASN A 200 -22.04 2.94 -7.07
CA ASN A 200 -21.15 2.55 -5.98
C ASN A 200 -21.28 3.52 -4.81
N ASP A 201 -21.13 3.03 -3.58
CA ASP A 201 -21.20 3.86 -2.37
C ASP A 201 -19.99 4.79 -2.16
N THR A 202 -19.19 5.01 -3.20
CA THR A 202 -17.99 5.84 -3.10
C THR A 202 -18.34 7.31 -3.03
N ILE A 203 -17.95 7.99 -1.97
CA ILE A 203 -18.21 9.41 -1.75
C ILE A 203 -16.89 10.16 -1.70
N ILE A 204 -16.74 11.17 -2.56
CA ILE A 204 -15.69 12.18 -2.43
C ILE A 204 -16.28 13.34 -1.64
N GLN A 205 -15.56 13.83 -0.63
CA GLN A 205 -15.99 14.98 0.16
C GLN A 205 -15.09 16.18 -0.15
N ILE A 206 -15.70 17.31 -0.43
CA ILE A 206 -15.00 18.58 -0.63
C ILE A 206 -15.41 19.52 0.50
N ALA A 207 -14.51 19.73 1.42
CA ALA A 207 -14.71 20.61 2.58
C ALA A 207 -14.07 21.97 2.27
N LYS A 208 -14.89 22.92 1.84
CA LYS A 208 -14.48 24.27 1.42
C LYS A 208 -14.27 25.19 2.60
N PHE A 209 -13.26 26.03 2.51
CA PHE A 209 -13.00 27.08 3.48
C PHE A 209 -12.39 28.32 2.81
N GLY A 210 -12.22 29.39 3.58
CA GLY A 210 -11.69 30.64 3.05
C GLY A 210 -12.76 31.50 2.36
N LYS A 211 -12.36 32.27 1.36
CA LYS A 211 -13.25 33.18 0.62
C LYS A 211 -13.92 32.43 -0.54
N PRO A 212 -15.16 32.79 -0.90
CA PRO A 212 -15.77 32.28 -2.12
C PRO A 212 -14.91 32.63 -3.35
N GLY A 213 -14.84 31.67 -4.27
CA GLY A 213 -14.13 31.87 -5.52
C GLY A 213 -14.93 32.61 -6.58
N SER A 214 -14.30 32.88 -7.71
CA SER A 214 -14.87 33.70 -8.78
C SER A 214 -15.54 32.85 -9.87
N GLU A 215 -14.83 31.91 -10.45
CA GLU A 215 -15.19 31.17 -11.64
C GLU A 215 -15.09 29.66 -11.39
N ALA A 216 -16.03 28.88 -11.94
CA ALA A 216 -16.05 27.45 -11.78
C ALA A 216 -14.89 26.79 -12.56
N ILE A 217 -14.22 25.85 -11.93
CA ILE A 217 -13.16 25.06 -12.56
C ILE A 217 -13.81 23.95 -13.42
N LEU A 218 -13.43 23.90 -14.69
CA LEU A 218 -13.91 22.89 -15.64
C LEU A 218 -12.89 21.76 -15.82
N VAL A 219 -13.36 20.60 -16.23
CA VAL A 219 -12.47 19.43 -16.50
C VAL A 219 -11.47 19.70 -17.61
N THR A 220 -11.78 20.61 -18.53
CA THR A 220 -10.91 21.01 -19.65
C THR A 220 -9.84 22.02 -19.29
N ASP A 221 -9.91 22.60 -18.11
CA ASP A 221 -9.04 23.70 -17.73
C ASP A 221 -7.63 23.24 -17.35
N SER A 222 -6.70 24.17 -17.53
CA SER A 222 -5.40 24.14 -16.86
C SER A 222 -5.41 25.17 -15.74
N ILE A 223 -5.10 24.73 -14.54
CA ILE A 223 -5.16 25.57 -13.33
C ILE A 223 -3.81 25.63 -12.65
N THR A 224 -3.49 26.76 -12.07
CA THR A 224 -2.34 26.87 -11.17
C THR A 224 -2.79 26.57 -9.75
N VAL A 225 -2.11 25.64 -9.11
CA VAL A 225 -2.46 25.15 -7.78
C VAL A 225 -1.27 25.15 -6.84
N HIS A 226 -1.54 25.34 -5.57
CA HIS A 226 -0.72 24.86 -4.48
C HIS A 226 -1.48 23.73 -3.78
N CYS A 227 -0.94 22.51 -3.78
CA CYS A 227 -1.64 21.35 -3.29
C CYS A 227 -0.72 20.41 -2.53
N ASN A 228 -1.11 20.02 -1.32
CA ASN A 228 -0.45 18.98 -0.55
C ASN A 228 -1.35 17.77 -0.44
N GLY A 229 -0.83 16.58 -0.72
CA GLY A 229 -1.55 15.32 -0.63
C GLY A 229 -1.08 14.50 0.57
N TYR A 230 -2.02 13.92 1.31
CA TYR A 230 -1.77 13.14 2.50
C TYR A 230 -2.54 11.83 2.46
N ILE A 231 -1.97 10.81 3.09
CA ILE A 231 -2.66 9.58 3.41
C ILE A 231 -3.39 9.78 4.74
N LEU A 232 -4.66 9.42 4.78
CA LEU A 232 -5.42 9.38 6.02
C LEU A 232 -5.32 7.99 6.63
N ASP A 233 -4.83 7.91 7.86
CA ASP A 233 -4.85 6.72 8.68
C ASP A 233 -5.01 7.08 10.17
N GLU A 234 -5.47 6.15 10.96
CA GLU A 234 -5.66 6.34 12.40
C GLU A 234 -4.35 6.31 13.21
N PHE A 235 -3.24 5.95 12.57
CA PHE A 235 -1.90 5.89 13.18
C PHE A 235 -1.18 7.23 13.14
N SER A 236 -1.70 8.19 12.35
CA SER A 236 -1.21 9.56 12.29
C SER A 236 -1.89 10.38 13.38
N ASN A 237 -1.28 10.48 14.53
CA ASN A 237 -1.66 11.25 15.74
C ASN A 237 -2.84 12.23 15.57
N ASN A 238 -4.09 11.74 15.62
CA ASN A 238 -5.32 12.51 15.49
C ASN A 238 -5.41 13.38 14.23
N PHE A 239 -4.85 12.90 13.12
CA PHE A 239 -4.80 13.61 11.82
C PHE A 239 -4.07 14.98 11.88
N ASP A 240 -3.09 15.14 12.79
CA ASP A 240 -2.20 16.29 12.80
C ASP A 240 -1.43 16.37 11.48
N GLU A 241 -1.60 17.46 10.71
CA GLU A 241 -0.95 17.64 9.39
C GLU A 241 0.56 17.50 9.43
N GLY A 242 1.20 17.90 10.53
CA GLY A 242 2.65 17.73 10.72
C GLY A 242 3.08 16.27 10.85
N LYS A 243 2.14 15.35 11.03
CA LYS A 243 2.36 13.92 11.28
C LYS A 243 1.64 13.02 10.26
N LEU A 244 0.76 13.59 9.42
CA LEU A 244 0.17 12.84 8.31
C LEU A 244 1.26 12.42 7.32
N ARG A 245 1.08 11.24 6.75
CA ARG A 245 1.97 10.73 5.70
C ARG A 245 1.73 11.51 4.42
N ALA A 246 2.65 12.41 4.06
CA ALA A 246 2.54 13.19 2.83
C ALA A 246 2.91 12.33 1.61
N VAL A 247 2.06 12.29 0.59
CA VAL A 247 2.34 11.70 -0.73
C VAL A 247 2.72 12.75 -1.76
N LEU A 248 2.28 13.98 -1.54
CA LEU A 248 2.67 15.16 -2.30
C LEU A 248 2.86 16.30 -1.31
N LYS A 249 4.02 16.93 -1.33
CA LYS A 249 4.28 18.13 -0.54
C LYS A 249 4.93 19.17 -1.45
N MET A 250 4.24 20.28 -1.63
CA MET A 250 4.80 21.45 -2.33
C MET A 250 5.53 22.35 -1.33
N ASP A 251 6.64 22.91 -1.74
CA ASP A 251 7.32 23.96 -0.96
C ASP A 251 6.40 25.17 -0.76
N GLU A 252 6.56 25.86 0.36
CA GLU A 252 5.77 27.06 0.64
C GLU A 252 5.94 28.10 -0.48
N GLY A 253 4.80 28.51 -1.05
CA GLY A 253 4.78 29.47 -2.17
C GLY A 253 5.11 28.88 -3.55
N LYS A 254 5.40 27.57 -3.64
CA LYS A 254 5.54 26.90 -4.93
C LYS A 254 4.16 26.54 -5.47
N GLU A 255 3.95 26.87 -6.73
CA GLU A 255 2.73 26.58 -7.46
C GLU A 255 3.07 25.71 -8.69
N GLU A 256 2.15 24.87 -9.09
CA GLU A 256 2.26 24.04 -10.30
C GLU A 256 1.03 24.22 -11.16
N THR A 257 1.20 24.13 -12.47
CA THR A 257 0.09 24.14 -13.42
C THR A 257 -0.31 22.72 -13.74
N TRP A 258 -1.56 22.41 -13.46
CA TRP A 258 -2.15 21.09 -13.70
C TRP A 258 -3.26 21.17 -14.71
N LYS A 259 -3.29 20.23 -15.64
CA LYS A 259 -4.44 20.00 -16.52
C LYS A 259 -5.43 19.11 -15.79
N VAL A 260 -6.62 19.60 -15.49
CA VAL A 260 -7.61 18.92 -14.66
C VAL A 260 -7.98 17.55 -15.22
N SER A 261 -8.11 17.41 -16.55
CA SER A 261 -8.42 16.14 -17.20
C SER A 261 -7.42 15.01 -16.91
N ASP A 262 -6.17 15.34 -16.60
CA ASP A 262 -5.07 14.38 -16.50
C ASP A 262 -4.85 13.89 -15.05
N LEU A 263 -5.63 14.43 -14.11
CA LEU A 263 -5.53 14.10 -12.67
C LEU A 263 -6.25 12.77 -12.34
N ILE A 264 -5.92 12.21 -11.17
CA ILE A 264 -6.67 11.08 -10.61
C ILE A 264 -8.14 11.47 -10.45
N GLU A 265 -9.03 10.49 -10.57
CA GLU A 265 -10.47 10.72 -10.66
C GLU A 265 -11.02 11.54 -9.49
N GLY A 266 -10.64 11.20 -8.26
CA GLY A 266 -11.11 11.91 -7.07
C GLY A 266 -10.68 13.37 -7.03
N LEU A 267 -9.45 13.68 -7.44
CA LEU A 267 -8.95 15.05 -7.47
C LEU A 267 -9.62 15.85 -8.59
N LYS A 268 -9.78 15.25 -9.78
CA LYS A 268 -10.52 15.82 -10.90
C LYS A 268 -11.95 16.22 -10.48
N VAL A 269 -12.68 15.28 -9.90
CA VAL A 269 -14.04 15.53 -9.40
C VAL A 269 -14.04 16.61 -8.32
N GLY A 270 -13.10 16.54 -7.37
CA GLY A 270 -12.99 17.52 -6.29
C GLY A 270 -12.79 18.94 -6.82
N LEU A 271 -11.83 19.13 -7.72
CA LEU A 271 -11.52 20.44 -8.29
C LEU A 271 -12.67 21.02 -9.11
N THR A 272 -13.42 20.19 -9.87
CA THR A 272 -14.60 20.66 -10.61
C THR A 272 -15.79 21.06 -9.73
N LYS A 273 -15.72 20.84 -8.41
CA LYS A 273 -16.68 21.37 -7.42
C LYS A 273 -16.19 22.64 -6.74
N MET A 274 -15.00 23.10 -7.11
CA MET A 274 -14.41 24.34 -6.61
C MET A 274 -14.50 25.44 -7.66
N ASN A 275 -14.35 26.67 -7.17
CA ASN A 275 -14.14 27.85 -7.99
C ASN A 275 -12.70 28.32 -7.83
N VAL A 276 -12.24 29.07 -8.81
CA VAL A 276 -10.94 29.72 -8.79
C VAL A 276 -10.79 30.63 -7.57
N GLY A 277 -9.69 30.46 -6.83
CA GLY A 277 -9.41 31.19 -5.59
C GLY A 277 -9.98 30.56 -4.32
N GLU A 278 -10.75 29.48 -4.43
CA GLU A 278 -11.22 28.71 -3.27
C GLU A 278 -10.14 27.82 -2.70
N GLN A 279 -10.32 27.49 -1.42
CA GLN A 279 -9.50 26.52 -0.68
C GLN A 279 -10.40 25.38 -0.20
N ALA A 280 -9.91 24.14 -0.30
CA ALA A 280 -10.64 22.99 0.19
C ALA A 280 -9.74 21.84 0.63
N TYR A 281 -10.24 21.05 1.56
CA TYR A 281 -9.81 19.65 1.69
C TYR A 281 -10.63 18.80 0.72
N ILE A 282 -9.97 18.06 -0.14
CA ILE A 282 -10.59 17.08 -1.03
C ILE A 282 -10.27 15.70 -0.44
N LEU A 283 -11.28 15.06 0.15
CA LEU A 283 -11.16 13.75 0.80
C LEU A 283 -11.59 12.69 -0.21
N ILE A 284 -10.67 11.79 -0.54
CA ILE A 284 -10.81 10.87 -1.67
C ILE A 284 -10.66 9.44 -1.16
N PRO A 285 -11.70 8.59 -1.26
CA PRO A 285 -11.59 7.17 -0.97
C PRO A 285 -10.58 6.50 -1.91
N SER A 286 -9.92 5.44 -1.45
CA SER A 286 -8.87 4.74 -2.19
C SER A 286 -9.29 4.34 -3.60
N GLY A 287 -10.51 3.85 -3.78
CA GLY A 287 -11.04 3.43 -5.07
C GLY A 287 -11.15 4.56 -6.11
N ARG A 288 -11.08 5.83 -5.70
CA ARG A 288 -11.10 7.03 -6.55
C ARG A 288 -9.77 7.79 -6.56
N ALA A 289 -8.80 7.33 -5.79
CA ALA A 289 -7.44 7.83 -5.79
C ALA A 289 -6.58 7.00 -6.75
N TYR A 290 -5.77 6.09 -6.21
CA TYR A 290 -4.86 5.28 -7.01
C TYR A 290 -5.40 3.88 -7.34
N GLY A 291 -6.57 3.50 -6.79
CA GLY A 291 -7.32 2.29 -7.13
C GLY A 291 -6.61 0.97 -6.83
N LYS A 292 -7.31 -0.14 -7.11
CA LYS A 292 -6.75 -1.50 -7.04
C LYS A 292 -5.79 -1.87 -8.18
N GLY A 293 -5.55 -1.01 -9.16
CA GLY A 293 -5.08 -1.44 -10.48
C GLY A 293 -3.84 -0.79 -11.04
N ILE A 294 -3.15 0.09 -10.31
CA ILE A 294 -1.92 0.67 -10.83
C ILE A 294 -0.74 0.05 -10.11
N LEU A 295 0.01 -0.75 -10.84
CA LEU A 295 1.21 -1.47 -10.43
C LEU A 295 0.92 -2.48 -9.32
N ASN A 296 0.95 -3.73 -9.54
CA ASN A 296 1.01 -4.91 -8.65
C ASN A 296 1.26 -4.69 -7.13
N TYR A 297 0.95 -3.50 -6.61
CA TYR A 297 1.13 -3.04 -5.24
C TYR A 297 -0.22 -2.49 -4.77
N ASN A 298 -0.78 -3.14 -3.76
CA ASN A 298 -2.10 -2.90 -3.19
C ASN A 298 -2.18 -1.60 -2.38
N TYR A 299 -2.01 -0.42 -3.03
CA TYR A 299 -2.20 0.85 -2.33
C TYR A 299 -3.65 1.30 -2.41
N GLN A 300 -4.39 0.89 -1.43
CA GLN A 300 -5.70 1.47 -1.17
C GLN A 300 -5.57 2.39 0.04
N ILE A 301 -5.54 3.68 -0.19
CA ILE A 301 -5.37 4.65 0.89
C ILE A 301 -6.29 5.83 0.63
N CYS A 302 -7.06 6.20 1.64
CA CYS A 302 -7.83 7.42 1.63
C CYS A 302 -6.87 8.62 1.61
N HIS A 303 -7.10 9.57 0.71
CA HIS A 303 -6.27 10.76 0.56
C HIS A 303 -7.02 12.01 0.99
N ALA A 304 -6.33 12.92 1.64
CA ALA A 304 -6.74 14.30 1.76
C ALA A 304 -5.81 15.15 0.90
N ALA A 305 -6.35 15.92 -0.01
CA ALA A 305 -5.62 16.93 -0.75
C ALA A 305 -6.07 18.31 -0.26
N LEU A 306 -5.13 19.11 0.23
CA LEU A 306 -5.35 20.52 0.51
C LEU A 306 -4.95 21.29 -0.75
N CYS A 307 -5.93 21.79 -1.49
CA CYS A 307 -5.70 22.50 -2.74
C CYS A 307 -6.16 23.96 -2.63
N ASN A 308 -5.27 24.85 -2.98
CA ASN A 308 -5.55 26.27 -3.19
C ASN A 308 -5.44 26.52 -4.68
N SER A 309 -6.50 26.95 -5.33
CA SER A 309 -6.47 27.27 -6.76
C SER A 309 -6.35 28.78 -6.94
N ARG A 310 -5.37 29.23 -7.73
CA ARG A 310 -5.31 30.58 -8.28
C ARG A 310 -5.19 30.46 -9.79
N VAL A 311 -5.93 31.29 -10.53
CA VAL A 311 -5.65 31.54 -11.94
C VAL A 311 -4.73 32.73 -12.02
N GLN A 312 -3.68 32.63 -12.82
CA GLN A 312 -2.94 33.80 -13.28
C GLN A 312 -3.68 34.37 -14.49
N ASP A 313 -3.88 35.69 -14.48
CA ASP A 313 -4.32 36.48 -15.65
C ASP A 313 -3.31 36.40 -16.78
#